data_1b7750b8a8bc2cbde164e9cb0c490035
#
_entry.id   1b7750b8a8bc2cbde164e9cb0c490035
#
_cell.length_a   1.000
_cell.length_b   1.000
_cell.length_c   1.000
_cell.angle_alpha   90.00
_cell.angle_beta   90.00
_cell.angle_gamma   90.00
#
_symmetry.space_group_name_H-M   'P 1'
#
loop_
_entity.id
_entity.type
_entity.pdbx_description
1 polymer ?
#
loop_
_entity_poly.entity_id
_entity_poly.type
_entity_poly.pdbx_seq_one_letter_code
_entity_poly.pdbx_strand_id
1 'polypeptide(L)'
;KAARLGEIQGLEEADGIIVTGDLTVTGGAAQARNVLEKLTRYNPVIYAQIGNMDRAEVTDWLTRQGWNTHLCVRELAPGVAIMGLGGSTFTPFGTPSEFPESRFADWLEHMWREARTYRHVVLSVHTPPHDTLCDIVGDGTHVGSSAVRDFILDAQPDVCLCGHIHES
;
A
#
# COMPACT_ATOMS: atom_id res chain seq x y z
N LYS A 1 -5.79 16.69 -2.30
CA LYS A 1 -5.98 15.60 -3.30
C LYS A 1 -7.41 15.03 -3.24
N ALA A 2 -7.98 14.76 -2.06
CA ALA A 2 -9.35 14.21 -1.92
C ALA A 2 -10.47 15.09 -2.53
N ALA A 3 -10.24 16.38 -2.75
CA ALA A 3 -11.21 17.28 -3.40
C ALA A 3 -11.42 16.99 -4.91
N ARG A 4 -10.52 16.22 -5.53
CA ARG A 4 -10.56 15.91 -6.97
C ARG A 4 -11.10 14.50 -7.28
N LEU A 5 -11.56 13.76 -6.29
CA LEU A 5 -12.06 12.39 -6.48
C LEU A 5 -13.24 12.32 -7.47
N GLY A 6 -14.11 13.32 -7.46
CA GLY A 6 -15.23 13.39 -8.42
C GLY A 6 -14.84 13.62 -9.88
N GLU A 7 -13.54 13.88 -10.15
CA GLU A 7 -13.00 14.04 -11.52
C GLU A 7 -12.53 12.69 -12.09
N ILE A 8 -12.46 11.63 -11.26
CA ILE A 8 -12.02 10.30 -11.67
C ILE A 8 -13.20 9.55 -12.28
N GLN A 9 -13.15 9.33 -13.59
CA GLN A 9 -14.17 8.55 -14.31
C GLN A 9 -14.11 7.07 -13.89
N GLY A 10 -15.26 6.43 -13.75
CA GLY A 10 -15.38 5.01 -13.43
C GLY A 10 -15.17 4.66 -11.96
N LEU A 11 -14.99 5.64 -11.07
CA LEU A 11 -14.74 5.37 -9.65
C LEU A 11 -15.95 4.69 -8.97
N GLU A 12 -17.17 5.03 -9.37
CA GLU A 12 -18.40 4.46 -8.83
C GLU A 12 -18.72 3.07 -9.41
N GLU A 13 -18.24 2.79 -10.65
CA GLU A 13 -18.42 1.50 -11.31
C GLU A 13 -17.30 0.49 -11.04
N ALA A 14 -16.25 0.91 -10.37
CA ALA A 14 -15.12 0.01 -10.02
C ALA A 14 -15.55 -1.04 -8.98
N ASP A 15 -14.98 -2.24 -9.03
CA ASP A 15 -15.22 -3.30 -8.05
C ASP A 15 -14.70 -2.95 -6.64
N GLY A 16 -13.82 -1.96 -6.54
CA GLY A 16 -13.28 -1.45 -5.28
C GLY A 16 -12.18 -0.42 -5.49
N ILE A 17 -11.74 0.19 -4.38
CA ILE A 17 -10.67 1.19 -4.36
C ILE A 17 -9.52 0.66 -3.53
N ILE A 18 -8.32 0.60 -4.14
CA ILE A 18 -7.08 0.28 -3.44
C ILE A 18 -6.35 1.58 -3.09
N VAL A 19 -5.97 1.72 -1.81
CA VAL A 19 -5.22 2.89 -1.30
C VAL A 19 -3.89 2.40 -0.73
N THR A 20 -2.81 2.80 -1.37
CA THR A 20 -1.45 2.30 -1.13
C THR A 20 -0.73 2.96 0.06
N GLY A 21 -1.42 3.76 0.88
CA GLY A 21 -0.85 4.37 2.10
C GLY A 21 -0.87 5.90 2.08
N ASP A 22 -0.23 6.49 3.11
CA ASP A 22 -0.19 7.95 3.37
C ASP A 22 -1.57 8.60 3.38
N LEU A 23 -2.47 7.97 4.15
CA LEU A 23 -3.82 8.49 4.39
C LEU A 23 -3.80 9.82 5.14
N THR A 24 -2.74 10.05 5.90
CA THR A 24 -2.56 11.24 6.74
C THR A 24 -1.15 11.83 6.58
N VAL A 25 -0.96 13.03 7.10
CA VAL A 25 0.36 13.64 7.30
C VAL A 25 0.68 13.58 8.79
N THR A 26 1.40 12.54 9.22
CA THR A 26 1.75 12.22 10.62
C THR A 26 0.54 12.10 11.57
N GLY A 27 -0.63 11.81 11.01
CA GLY A 27 -1.89 11.73 11.76
C GLY A 27 -2.25 10.30 12.17
N GLY A 28 -3.32 10.22 12.99
CA GLY A 28 -3.88 8.97 13.48
C GLY A 28 -5.23 8.62 12.84
N ALA A 29 -5.95 7.70 13.49
CA ALA A 29 -7.21 7.13 13.01
C ALA A 29 -8.30 8.17 12.67
N ALA A 30 -8.39 9.28 13.41
CA ALA A 30 -9.39 10.31 13.16
C ALA A 30 -9.16 11.02 11.82
N GLN A 31 -7.89 11.31 11.48
CA GLN A 31 -7.52 11.93 10.20
C GLN A 31 -7.72 10.95 9.03
N ALA A 32 -7.30 9.69 9.20
CA ALA A 32 -7.50 8.65 8.20
C ALA A 32 -8.99 8.44 7.88
N ARG A 33 -9.84 8.44 8.93
CA ARG A 33 -11.31 8.40 8.78
C ARG A 33 -11.82 9.50 7.88
N ASN A 34 -11.43 10.76 8.12
CA ASN A 34 -11.88 11.91 7.31
C ASN A 34 -11.53 11.79 5.82
N VAL A 35 -10.46 11.07 5.49
CA VAL A 35 -10.06 10.81 4.10
C VAL A 35 -10.89 9.69 3.52
N LEU A 36 -10.97 8.53 4.19
CA LEU A 36 -11.62 7.34 3.65
C LEU A 36 -13.14 7.45 3.60
N GLU A 37 -13.80 8.16 4.55
CA GLU A 37 -15.24 8.45 4.46
C GLU A 37 -15.63 9.28 3.23
N LYS A 38 -14.69 9.99 2.60
CA LYS A 38 -14.94 10.64 1.30
C LYS A 38 -14.89 9.63 0.16
N LEU A 39 -14.00 8.64 0.23
CA LEU A 39 -13.92 7.57 -0.78
C LEU A 39 -15.15 6.67 -0.74
N THR A 40 -15.64 6.32 0.46
CA THR A 40 -16.83 5.46 0.60
C THR A 40 -18.11 6.04 -0.01
N ARG A 41 -18.13 7.35 -0.27
CA ARG A 41 -19.26 7.99 -1.00
C ARG A 41 -19.31 7.62 -2.48
N TYR A 42 -18.15 7.24 -3.05
CA TYR A 42 -18.02 6.82 -4.44
C TYR A 42 -18.06 5.29 -4.55
N ASN A 43 -17.35 4.61 -3.67
CA ASN A 43 -17.34 3.16 -3.65
C ASN A 43 -17.17 2.64 -2.21
N PRO A 44 -18.07 1.78 -1.70
CA PRO A 44 -18.00 1.28 -0.34
C PRO A 44 -16.92 0.20 -0.14
N VAL A 45 -16.43 -0.41 -1.22
CA VAL A 45 -15.41 -1.47 -1.18
C VAL A 45 -14.03 -0.83 -1.15
N ILE A 46 -13.38 -0.85 0.01
CA ILE A 46 -12.07 -0.23 0.23
C ILE A 46 -11.06 -1.29 0.64
N TYR A 47 -9.90 -1.22 0.03
CA TYR A 47 -8.67 -1.95 0.40
C TYR A 47 -7.60 -0.90 0.70
N ALA A 48 -7.19 -0.77 1.96
CA ALA A 48 -6.29 0.30 2.36
C ALA A 48 -5.19 -0.19 3.30
N GLN A 49 -4.06 0.44 3.22
CA GLN A 49 -2.93 0.21 4.12
C GLN A 49 -2.35 1.54 4.59
N ILE A 50 -1.50 1.48 5.61
CA ILE A 50 -0.72 2.64 6.05
C ILE A 50 0.42 2.93 5.06
N GLY A 51 0.80 4.22 4.94
CA GLY A 51 2.10 4.62 4.44
C GLY A 51 3.03 4.94 5.62
N ASN A 52 4.21 5.49 5.32
CA ASN A 52 5.16 5.88 6.37
C ASN A 52 4.69 7.07 7.20
N MET A 53 3.86 7.95 6.63
CA MET A 53 3.32 9.12 7.35
C MET A 53 2.18 8.77 8.31
N ASP A 54 1.59 7.58 8.21
CA ASP A 54 0.49 7.16 9.07
C ASP A 54 1.01 6.54 10.36
N ARG A 55 0.34 6.81 11.49
CA ARG A 55 0.65 6.17 12.78
C ARG A 55 0.07 4.76 12.84
N ALA A 56 0.68 3.88 13.64
CA ALA A 56 0.29 2.48 13.80
C ALA A 56 -1.21 2.29 14.14
N GLU A 57 -1.82 3.20 14.92
CA GLU A 57 -3.25 3.15 15.27
C GLU A 57 -4.18 3.21 14.05
N VAL A 58 -3.68 3.69 12.89
CA VAL A 58 -4.44 3.69 11.63
C VAL A 58 -4.65 2.26 11.15
N THR A 59 -3.65 1.38 11.26
CA THR A 59 -3.79 -0.04 10.93
C THR A 59 -4.90 -0.71 11.77
N ASP A 60 -4.92 -0.46 13.08
CA ASP A 60 -5.95 -1.01 13.97
C ASP A 60 -7.34 -0.52 13.58
N TRP A 61 -7.43 0.76 13.22
CA TRP A 61 -8.70 1.33 12.78
C TRP A 61 -9.14 0.72 11.43
N LEU A 62 -8.26 0.62 10.44
CA LEU A 62 -8.53 -0.02 9.14
C LEU A 62 -8.99 -1.48 9.32
N THR A 63 -8.37 -2.21 10.25
CA THR A 63 -8.73 -3.59 10.56
C THR A 63 -10.16 -3.67 11.12
N ARG A 64 -10.53 -2.78 12.05
CA ARG A 64 -11.90 -2.71 12.57
C ARG A 64 -12.96 -2.35 11.51
N GLN A 65 -12.57 -1.61 10.45
CA GLN A 65 -13.45 -1.32 9.33
C GLN A 65 -13.53 -2.46 8.31
N GLY A 66 -12.67 -3.48 8.41
CA GLY A 66 -12.54 -4.52 7.40
C GLY A 66 -11.82 -4.06 6.12
N TRP A 67 -11.09 -2.96 6.16
CA TRP A 67 -10.42 -2.34 5.00
C TRP A 67 -8.91 -2.61 4.94
N ASN A 68 -8.31 -3.05 6.06
CA ASN A 68 -6.86 -3.24 6.15
C ASN A 68 -6.32 -4.27 5.16
N THR A 69 -5.24 -3.89 4.48
CA THR A 69 -4.41 -4.80 3.68
C THR A 69 -2.99 -4.94 4.21
N HIS A 70 -2.53 -4.04 5.11
CA HIS A 70 -1.19 -4.15 5.69
C HIS A 70 -1.01 -5.46 6.44
N LEU A 71 0.01 -6.23 6.05
CA LEU A 71 0.33 -7.56 6.57
C LEU A 71 -0.84 -8.57 6.44
N CYS A 72 -1.62 -8.44 5.37
CA CYS A 72 -2.75 -9.31 5.08
C CYS A 72 -2.71 -9.80 3.64
N VAL A 73 -3.23 -11.02 3.43
CA VAL A 73 -3.65 -11.52 2.13
C VAL A 73 -5.17 -11.54 2.12
N ARG A 74 -5.79 -10.99 1.08
CA ARG A 74 -7.26 -10.92 0.96
C ARG A 74 -7.68 -11.26 -0.46
N GLU A 75 -8.75 -12.01 -0.60
CA GLU A 75 -9.35 -12.27 -1.90
C GLU A 75 -10.06 -11.01 -2.42
N LEU A 76 -9.73 -10.58 -3.64
CA LEU A 76 -10.39 -9.48 -4.37
C LEU A 76 -11.54 -10.01 -5.22
N ALA A 77 -11.31 -11.16 -5.87
CA ALA A 77 -12.25 -11.87 -6.72
C ALA A 77 -11.85 -13.35 -6.73
N PRO A 78 -12.71 -14.28 -7.20
CA PRO A 78 -12.39 -15.70 -7.24
C PRO A 78 -11.03 -16.00 -7.89
N GLY A 79 -10.08 -16.48 -7.10
CA GLY A 79 -8.73 -16.80 -7.54
C GLY A 79 -7.77 -15.60 -7.69
N VAL A 80 -8.18 -14.39 -7.30
CA VAL A 80 -7.35 -13.17 -7.32
C VAL A 80 -7.19 -12.65 -5.90
N ALA A 81 -5.95 -12.55 -5.41
CA ALA A 81 -5.65 -12.01 -4.09
C ALA A 81 -4.91 -10.67 -4.17
N ILE A 82 -5.10 -9.84 -3.14
CA ILE A 82 -4.22 -8.73 -2.81
C ILE A 82 -3.37 -9.11 -1.59
N MET A 83 -2.07 -8.86 -1.69
CA MET A 83 -1.10 -9.00 -0.62
C MET A 83 -0.56 -7.60 -0.30
N GLY A 84 -0.75 -7.10 0.92
CA GLY A 84 -0.51 -5.71 1.27
C GLY A 84 0.64 -5.50 2.25
N LEU A 85 1.55 -4.57 1.94
CA LEU A 85 2.67 -4.16 2.80
C LEU A 85 2.76 -2.64 2.87
N GLY A 86 2.29 -2.07 3.98
CA GLY A 86 2.34 -0.64 4.27
C GLY A 86 3.60 -0.24 5.06
N GLY A 87 3.74 1.07 5.27
CA GLY A 87 4.94 1.67 5.83
C GLY A 87 6.05 1.81 4.80
N SER A 88 7.20 2.35 5.22
CA SER A 88 8.38 2.46 4.36
C SER A 88 9.63 1.86 4.99
N THR A 89 10.67 1.68 4.20
CA THR A 89 12.04 1.56 4.70
C THR A 89 12.50 2.89 5.30
N PHE A 90 13.64 2.91 5.99
CA PHE A 90 14.09 4.13 6.67
C PHE A 90 14.32 5.27 5.69
N THR A 91 13.75 6.42 6.03
CA THR A 91 13.94 7.68 5.32
C THR A 91 14.77 8.66 6.16
N PRO A 92 15.37 9.71 5.57
CA PRO A 92 16.07 10.72 6.34
C PRO A 92 15.14 11.58 7.21
N PHE A 93 13.82 11.37 7.14
CA PHE A 93 12.81 12.21 7.79
C PHE A 93 12.31 11.64 9.13
N GLY A 94 12.56 10.36 9.45
CA GLY A 94 12.11 9.73 10.69
C GLY A 94 10.60 9.74 10.84
N THR A 95 9.89 9.21 9.87
CA THR A 95 8.43 9.20 9.83
C THR A 95 7.83 8.10 10.73
N PRO A 96 6.52 8.16 11.08
CA PRO A 96 5.93 7.29 12.10
C PRO A 96 6.01 5.79 11.84
N SER A 97 5.99 5.35 10.58
CA SER A 97 5.89 3.93 10.21
C SER A 97 7.00 3.51 9.26
N GLU A 98 8.23 3.51 9.80
CA GLU A 98 9.44 3.07 9.08
C GLU A 98 9.98 1.77 9.67
N PHE A 99 10.47 0.87 8.82
CA PHE A 99 10.94 -0.46 9.18
C PHE A 99 12.21 -0.82 8.40
N PRO A 100 13.09 -1.67 8.95
CA PRO A 100 14.30 -2.12 8.23
C PRO A 100 13.94 -3.05 7.05
N GLU A 101 14.78 -3.07 6.02
CA GLU A 101 14.66 -3.94 4.83
C GLU A 101 14.47 -5.42 5.22
N SER A 102 15.19 -5.89 6.23
CA SER A 102 15.03 -7.27 6.71
C SER A 102 13.62 -7.59 7.16
N ARG A 103 12.91 -6.62 7.76
CA ARG A 103 11.54 -6.80 8.19
C ARG A 103 10.58 -6.87 6.99
N PHE A 104 10.84 -6.07 5.96
CA PHE A 104 10.10 -6.12 4.71
C PHE A 104 10.25 -7.50 4.06
N ALA A 105 11.49 -8.02 3.96
CA ALA A 105 11.77 -9.35 3.42
C ALA A 105 11.02 -10.45 4.19
N ASP A 106 11.11 -10.45 5.53
CA ASP A 106 10.44 -11.44 6.39
C ASP A 106 8.90 -11.40 6.18
N TRP A 107 8.30 -10.21 6.13
CA TRP A 107 6.87 -10.05 5.97
C TRP A 107 6.38 -10.47 4.59
N LEU A 108 7.11 -10.10 3.54
CA LEU A 108 6.78 -10.49 2.17
C LEU A 108 6.84 -12.01 2.01
N GLU A 109 7.89 -12.66 2.50
CA GLU A 109 8.03 -14.10 2.48
C GLU A 109 6.90 -14.80 3.26
N HIS A 110 6.58 -14.27 4.45
CA HIS A 110 5.51 -14.84 5.27
C HIS A 110 4.16 -14.81 4.56
N MET A 111 3.77 -13.65 4.02
CA MET A 111 2.48 -13.49 3.32
C MET A 111 2.43 -14.27 2.00
N TRP A 112 3.58 -14.40 1.31
CA TRP A 112 3.65 -15.14 0.05
C TRP A 112 3.27 -16.61 0.19
N ARG A 113 3.49 -17.21 1.34
CA ARG A 113 3.07 -18.61 1.60
C ARG A 113 1.57 -18.83 1.40
N GLU A 114 0.78 -17.83 1.73
CA GLU A 114 -0.67 -17.81 1.50
C GLU A 114 -1.00 -17.29 0.09
N ALA A 115 -0.47 -16.14 -0.28
CA ALA A 115 -0.80 -15.48 -1.54
C ALA A 115 -0.54 -16.34 -2.77
N ARG A 116 0.56 -17.11 -2.80
CA ARG A 116 0.94 -18.01 -3.91
C ARG A 116 -0.06 -19.16 -4.15
N THR A 117 -1.03 -19.37 -3.28
CA THR A 117 -2.10 -20.36 -3.49
C THR A 117 -3.22 -19.85 -4.41
N TYR A 118 -3.27 -18.54 -4.63
CA TYR A 118 -4.19 -17.92 -5.58
C TYR A 118 -3.62 -17.97 -7.00
N ARG A 119 -4.50 -17.89 -7.98
CA ARG A 119 -4.12 -17.92 -9.39
C ARG A 119 -3.43 -16.62 -9.82
N HIS A 120 -3.88 -15.49 -9.28
CA HIS A 120 -3.34 -14.17 -9.55
C HIS A 120 -3.12 -13.40 -8.25
N VAL A 121 -2.01 -12.68 -8.17
CA VAL A 121 -1.64 -11.91 -6.98
C VAL A 121 -1.34 -10.46 -7.36
N VAL A 122 -2.07 -9.55 -6.73
CA VAL A 122 -1.77 -8.11 -6.72
C VAL A 122 -0.94 -7.82 -5.46
N LEU A 123 0.29 -7.40 -5.64
CA LEU A 123 1.13 -6.88 -4.56
C LEU A 123 0.84 -5.38 -4.39
N SER A 124 0.34 -4.98 -3.23
CA SER A 124 0.17 -3.58 -2.85
C SER A 124 1.21 -3.21 -1.80
N VAL A 125 2.19 -2.41 -2.17
CA VAL A 125 3.23 -1.92 -1.26
C VAL A 125 3.18 -0.40 -1.18
N HIS A 126 3.54 0.19 -0.02
CA HIS A 126 3.67 1.64 0.03
C HIS A 126 4.99 2.09 -0.60
N THR A 127 6.12 1.54 -0.14
CA THR A 127 7.44 1.84 -0.71
C THR A 127 7.63 1.12 -2.04
N PRO A 128 8.01 1.84 -3.12
CA PRO A 128 8.27 1.22 -4.42
C PRO A 128 9.50 0.31 -4.40
N PRO A 129 9.61 -0.63 -5.37
CA PRO A 129 10.83 -1.43 -5.55
C PRO A 129 12.01 -0.56 -5.98
N HIS A 130 13.20 -0.84 -5.42
CA HIS A 130 14.44 -0.12 -5.72
C HIS A 130 14.86 -0.28 -7.19
N ASP A 131 15.51 0.75 -7.75
CA ASP A 131 16.07 0.79 -9.10
C ASP A 131 15.00 0.52 -10.20
N THR A 132 13.88 1.23 -10.09
CA THR A 132 12.77 1.23 -11.05
C THR A 132 12.38 2.67 -11.42
N LEU A 133 11.45 2.84 -12.34
CA LEU A 133 10.91 4.17 -12.65
C LEU A 133 9.99 4.73 -11.55
N CYS A 134 9.60 3.90 -10.57
CA CYS A 134 8.68 4.29 -9.50
C CYS A 134 9.38 4.81 -8.24
N ASP A 135 10.73 4.82 -8.18
CA ASP A 135 11.48 5.18 -6.98
C ASP A 135 12.52 6.27 -7.20
N ILE A 136 12.39 7.03 -8.28
CA ILE A 136 13.33 8.11 -8.64
C ILE A 136 12.89 9.42 -7.98
N VAL A 137 13.79 10.07 -7.24
CA VAL A 137 13.59 11.45 -6.74
C VAL A 137 14.30 12.48 -7.63
N GLY A 138 14.03 13.77 -7.39
CA GLY A 138 14.36 14.87 -8.30
C GLY A 138 15.82 15.03 -8.73
N ASP A 139 16.78 14.40 -8.04
CA ASP A 139 18.20 14.36 -8.41
C ASP A 139 18.60 13.08 -9.19
N GLY A 140 17.64 12.21 -9.48
CA GLY A 140 17.85 10.94 -10.15
C GLY A 140 18.23 9.79 -9.21
N THR A 141 18.22 10.00 -7.90
CA THR A 141 18.52 8.97 -6.91
C THR A 141 17.35 7.99 -6.77
N HIS A 142 17.68 6.69 -6.68
CA HIS A 142 16.75 5.62 -6.36
C HIS A 142 16.62 5.46 -4.85
N VAL A 143 15.40 5.49 -4.32
CA VAL A 143 15.10 5.47 -2.88
C VAL A 143 14.12 4.37 -2.47
N GLY A 144 13.81 3.45 -3.38
CA GLY A 144 12.92 2.32 -3.13
C GLY A 144 13.54 1.23 -2.25
N SER A 145 12.74 0.21 -1.96
CA SER A 145 13.14 -0.95 -1.15
C SER A 145 13.80 -2.04 -1.99
N SER A 146 15.00 -2.46 -1.58
CA SER A 146 15.66 -3.62 -2.17
C SER A 146 14.92 -4.92 -1.85
N ALA A 147 14.38 -5.08 -0.66
CA ALA A 147 13.59 -6.25 -0.29
C ALA A 147 12.32 -6.40 -1.16
N VAL A 148 11.64 -5.30 -1.48
CA VAL A 148 10.48 -5.32 -2.38
C VAL A 148 10.91 -5.71 -3.80
N ARG A 149 12.02 -5.15 -4.29
CA ARG A 149 12.56 -5.51 -5.61
C ARG A 149 12.90 -6.99 -5.70
N ASP A 150 13.71 -7.48 -4.74
CA ASP A 150 14.17 -8.88 -4.72
C ASP A 150 12.96 -9.83 -4.66
N PHE A 151 11.98 -9.51 -3.82
CA PHE A 151 10.74 -10.27 -3.73
C PHE A 151 9.99 -10.30 -5.08
N ILE A 152 9.85 -9.18 -5.78
CA ILE A 152 9.17 -9.14 -7.09
C ILE A 152 9.89 -9.99 -8.12
N LEU A 153 11.23 -9.97 -8.14
CA LEU A 153 12.03 -10.77 -9.06
C LEU A 153 11.86 -12.28 -8.82
N ASP A 154 11.78 -12.69 -7.55
CA ASP A 154 11.67 -14.09 -7.17
C ASP A 154 10.23 -14.62 -7.25
N ALA A 155 9.26 -13.88 -6.69
CA ALA A 155 7.87 -14.31 -6.54
C ALA A 155 7.01 -14.03 -7.79
N GLN A 156 7.36 -13.01 -8.56
CA GLN A 156 6.67 -12.58 -9.79
C GLN A 156 5.15 -12.38 -9.62
N PRO A 157 4.69 -11.49 -8.72
CA PRO A 157 3.28 -11.15 -8.64
C PRO A 157 2.79 -10.57 -9.99
N ASP A 158 1.51 -10.78 -10.32
CA ASP A 158 0.97 -10.31 -11.62
C ASP A 158 0.99 -8.78 -11.75
N VAL A 159 0.79 -8.07 -10.64
CA VAL A 159 0.78 -6.60 -10.58
C VAL A 159 1.42 -6.13 -9.27
N CYS A 160 2.21 -5.07 -9.32
CA CYS A 160 2.67 -4.32 -8.15
C CYS A 160 2.13 -2.89 -8.19
N LEU A 161 1.42 -2.49 -7.13
CA LEU A 161 0.93 -1.13 -6.90
C LEU A 161 1.73 -0.50 -5.78
N CYS A 162 2.30 0.67 -6.01
CA CYS A 162 3.08 1.40 -5.00
C CYS A 162 2.67 2.88 -4.92
N GLY A 163 3.21 3.58 -3.91
CA GLY A 163 3.03 5.01 -3.67
C GLY A 163 4.34 5.65 -3.23
N HIS A 164 4.30 6.48 -2.16
CA HIS A 164 5.44 7.05 -1.44
C HIS A 164 6.20 8.13 -2.22
N ILE A 165 6.70 7.84 -3.40
CA ILE A 165 7.48 8.77 -4.21
C ILE A 165 6.52 9.57 -5.10
N HIS A 166 6.47 10.89 -4.87
CA HIS A 166 5.53 11.78 -5.57
C HIS A 166 6.08 12.38 -6.86
N GLU A 167 7.35 12.13 -7.10
CA GLU A 167 8.10 12.68 -8.23
C GLU A 167 8.22 11.68 -9.40
N SER A 168 7.86 10.43 -9.14
CA SER A 168 7.90 9.32 -10.11
C SER A 168 6.55 9.09 -10.77
#